data_649cfaf673cefec4ffb8cef054633147
#
_entry.id   649cfaf673cefec4ffb8cef054633147
#
_cell.length_a   1.000
_cell.length_b   1.000
_cell.length_c   1.000
_cell.angle_alpha   90.00
_cell.angle_beta   90.00
_cell.angle_gamma   90.00
#
_symmetry.space_group_name_H-M   'P 1'
#
loop_
_entity.id
_entity.type
_entity.pdbx_description
1 polymer ?
#
loop_
_entity_poly.entity_id
_entity_poly.type
_entity_poly.pdbx_seq_one_letter_code
_entity_poly.pdbx_strand_id
1 'polypeptide(L)'
;MNSNRKYIVVAAAVCCVQFAWSRGAASSGHGDAKDRARIVISRSLSQMDGDHLKAVLLEVRYGPGEFSQPHSHPCAVIGYVVEGAIRSQVKGEAEMTYKAGESFYEAPNGVHLVSANASATEPAKFVAYMICDHDAPLSVEPQQNIRSKGASK
;
A
#
# COMPACT_ATOMS: atom_id res chain seq x y z
N MET A 1 -24.53 -88.59 -32.55
CA MET A 1 -25.02 -87.29 -32.10
C MET A 1 -23.81 -86.46 -31.73
N ASN A 2 -23.35 -85.59 -32.69
CA ASN A 2 -22.12 -84.76 -32.51
C ASN A 2 -22.54 -83.36 -32.09
N SER A 3 -22.09 -82.98 -30.94
CA SER A 3 -22.23 -81.59 -30.44
C SER A 3 -20.90 -80.83 -30.63
N ASN A 4 -20.85 -80.01 -31.69
CA ASN A 4 -19.72 -79.11 -31.93
C ASN A 4 -19.82 -77.84 -31.04
N ARG A 5 -19.05 -77.79 -29.97
CA ARG A 5 -18.85 -76.55 -29.20
C ARG A 5 -17.78 -75.69 -29.87
N LYS A 6 -18.21 -74.60 -30.44
CA LYS A 6 -17.32 -73.54 -30.95
C LYS A 6 -16.87 -72.66 -29.76
N TYR A 7 -15.58 -72.65 -29.49
CA TYR A 7 -14.99 -71.73 -28.51
C TYR A 7 -14.66 -70.42 -29.18
N ILE A 8 -15.30 -69.33 -28.72
CA ILE A 8 -14.99 -67.99 -29.14
C ILE A 8 -13.85 -67.51 -28.25
N VAL A 9 -12.67 -67.30 -28.84
CA VAL A 9 -11.54 -66.67 -28.14
C VAL A 9 -11.72 -65.17 -28.29
N VAL A 10 -12.03 -64.47 -27.16
CA VAL A 10 -12.05 -63.03 -27.08
C VAL A 10 -10.65 -62.57 -26.73
N ALA A 11 -9.95 -62.00 -27.72
CA ALA A 11 -8.67 -61.35 -27.48
C ALA A 11 -8.91 -59.98 -26.82
N ALA A 12 -8.57 -59.88 -25.53
CA ALA A 12 -8.57 -58.64 -24.80
C ALA A 12 -7.34 -57.83 -25.20
N ALA A 13 -7.51 -56.79 -26.00
CA ALA A 13 -6.46 -55.81 -26.27
C ALA A 13 -6.26 -54.95 -25.03
N VAL A 14 -5.19 -55.17 -24.29
CA VAL A 14 -4.74 -54.30 -23.18
C VAL A 14 -4.09 -53.07 -23.81
N CYS A 15 -4.84 -51.98 -23.83
CA CYS A 15 -4.34 -50.69 -24.25
C CYS A 15 -3.54 -50.05 -23.08
N CYS A 16 -2.21 -50.24 -23.09
CA CYS A 16 -1.33 -49.53 -22.13
C CYS A 16 -1.28 -48.04 -22.47
N VAL A 17 -2.11 -47.26 -21.81
CA VAL A 17 -1.98 -45.80 -21.84
C VAL A 17 -0.78 -45.42 -20.98
N GLN A 18 0.35 -45.14 -21.62
CA GLN A 18 1.53 -44.55 -20.95
C GLN A 18 1.26 -43.08 -20.68
N PHE A 19 0.92 -42.76 -19.43
CA PHE A 19 0.94 -41.39 -18.94
C PHE A 19 2.40 -40.92 -18.88
N ALA A 20 2.81 -40.20 -19.91
CA ALA A 20 4.04 -39.43 -19.87
C ALA A 20 3.85 -38.27 -18.89
N TRP A 21 4.33 -38.43 -17.66
CA TRP A 21 4.52 -37.32 -16.75
C TRP A 21 5.62 -36.43 -17.30
N SER A 22 5.26 -35.41 -18.06
CA SER A 22 6.12 -34.29 -18.34
C SER A 22 6.43 -33.60 -17.00
N ARG A 23 7.58 -33.87 -16.43
CA ARG A 23 8.15 -33.06 -15.36
C ARG A 23 8.38 -31.68 -15.97
N GLY A 24 7.39 -30.80 -15.82
CA GLY A 24 7.60 -29.38 -16.01
C GLY A 24 8.72 -28.97 -15.04
N ALA A 25 9.89 -28.68 -15.59
CA ALA A 25 10.93 -28.01 -14.84
C ALA A 25 10.34 -26.68 -14.38
N ALA A 26 9.99 -26.57 -13.10
CA ALA A 26 9.71 -25.29 -12.49
C ALA A 26 11.00 -24.48 -12.63
N SER A 27 11.02 -23.60 -13.61
CA SER A 27 12.04 -22.55 -13.71
C SER A 27 11.91 -21.74 -12.43
N SER A 28 12.79 -21.95 -11.47
CA SER A 28 12.99 -21.07 -10.34
C SER A 28 13.62 -19.79 -10.91
N GLY A 29 12.77 -18.96 -11.49
CA GLY A 29 13.15 -17.61 -11.94
C GLY A 29 13.59 -16.83 -10.71
N HIS A 30 14.88 -16.89 -10.41
CA HIS A 30 15.53 -15.89 -9.59
C HIS A 30 15.56 -14.62 -10.46
N GLY A 31 14.47 -13.84 -10.39
CA GLY A 31 14.48 -12.49 -10.95
C GLY A 31 15.68 -11.76 -10.37
N ASP A 32 16.37 -11.00 -11.21
CA ASP A 32 17.55 -10.24 -10.82
C ASP A 32 17.23 -9.43 -9.56
N ALA A 33 18.20 -9.28 -8.66
CA ALA A 33 17.99 -8.52 -7.41
C ALA A 33 17.51 -7.08 -7.69
N LYS A 34 17.81 -6.55 -8.88
CA LYS A 34 17.36 -5.25 -9.38
C LYS A 34 15.84 -5.19 -9.59
N ASP A 35 15.20 -6.31 -9.95
CA ASP A 35 13.74 -6.34 -10.19
C ASP A 35 12.92 -6.50 -8.91
N ARG A 36 13.57 -6.81 -7.78
CA ARG A 36 12.92 -7.05 -6.50
C ARG A 36 12.85 -5.82 -5.59
N ALA A 37 13.54 -4.74 -5.93
CA ALA A 37 13.56 -3.52 -5.15
C ALA A 37 13.47 -2.29 -6.05
N ARG A 38 12.57 -1.38 -5.71
CA ARG A 38 12.45 -0.07 -6.37
C ARG A 38 12.33 1.04 -5.33
N ILE A 39 12.92 2.18 -5.62
CA ILE A 39 12.69 3.38 -4.82
C ILE A 39 11.31 3.94 -5.22
N VAL A 40 10.37 3.96 -4.28
CA VAL A 40 9.02 4.52 -4.51
C VAL A 40 9.01 6.01 -4.27
N ILE A 41 9.73 6.45 -3.23
CA ILE A 41 9.87 7.86 -2.86
C ILE A 41 11.25 8.10 -2.23
N SER A 42 11.81 9.28 -2.47
CA SER A 42 13.00 9.76 -1.77
C SER A 42 12.78 11.24 -1.46
N ARG A 43 13.00 11.64 -0.21
CA ARG A 43 12.83 13.02 0.25
C ARG A 43 13.95 13.39 1.22
N SER A 44 14.49 14.59 1.06
CA SER A 44 15.32 15.20 2.09
C SER A 44 14.41 15.61 3.24
N LEU A 45 14.82 15.28 4.46
CA LEU A 45 14.11 15.69 5.66
C LEU A 45 14.59 17.09 6.08
N SER A 46 13.69 17.84 6.73
CA SER A 46 14.08 19.06 7.44
C SER A 46 15.11 18.72 8.51
N GLN A 47 15.89 19.71 8.92
CA GLN A 47 16.84 19.53 10.02
C GLN A 47 16.09 19.08 11.27
N MET A 48 16.53 17.97 11.85
CA MET A 48 15.99 17.36 13.06
C MET A 48 17.12 17.33 14.09
N ASP A 49 16.76 17.37 15.38
CA ASP A 49 17.74 17.36 16.48
C ASP A 49 18.64 16.10 16.43
N GLY A 50 18.08 14.97 16.08
CA GLY A 50 18.83 13.73 15.91
C GLY A 50 19.11 12.94 17.19
N ASP A 51 19.06 13.58 18.35
CA ASP A 51 19.40 12.94 19.63
C ASP A 51 18.29 12.00 20.14
N HIS A 52 17.03 12.26 19.77
CA HIS A 52 15.86 11.52 20.26
C HIS A 52 14.87 11.20 19.16
N LEU A 53 15.36 10.77 18.01
CA LEU A 53 14.49 10.42 16.89
C LEU A 53 13.65 9.17 17.18
N LYS A 54 12.39 9.24 16.78
CA LYS A 54 11.41 8.17 16.90
C LYS A 54 10.82 7.85 15.54
N ALA A 55 10.87 6.59 15.14
CA ALA A 55 10.20 6.11 13.95
C ALA A 55 8.88 5.42 14.35
N VAL A 56 7.78 5.78 13.70
CA VAL A 56 6.47 5.19 13.92
C VAL A 56 5.90 4.73 12.59
N LEU A 57 5.33 3.52 12.56
CA LEU A 57 4.60 2.99 11.44
C LEU A 57 3.13 2.86 11.83
N LEU A 58 2.25 3.57 11.13
CA LEU A 58 0.80 3.48 11.30
C LEU A 58 0.18 2.81 10.09
N GLU A 59 -0.74 1.88 10.33
CA GLU A 59 -1.65 1.42 9.30
C GLU A 59 -2.97 2.21 9.43
N VAL A 60 -3.33 2.92 8.36
CA VAL A 60 -4.57 3.70 8.28
C VAL A 60 -5.50 3.02 7.29
N ARG A 61 -6.75 2.81 7.72
CA ARG A 61 -7.81 2.22 6.92
C ARG A 61 -8.96 3.19 6.81
N TYR A 62 -9.45 3.36 5.60
CA TYR A 62 -10.67 4.11 5.30
C TYR A 62 -11.71 3.19 4.66
N GLY A 63 -12.91 3.19 5.21
CA GLY A 63 -14.08 2.65 4.54
C GLY A 63 -14.46 3.48 3.30
N PRO A 64 -15.46 3.04 2.52
CA PRO A 64 -15.95 3.79 1.37
C PRO A 64 -16.38 5.22 1.74
N GLY A 65 -15.82 6.22 1.08
CA GLY A 65 -16.12 7.65 1.32
C GLY A 65 -15.59 8.23 2.63
N GLU A 66 -14.85 7.45 3.43
CA GLU A 66 -14.33 7.89 4.72
C GLU A 66 -13.13 8.83 4.57
N PHE A 67 -12.94 9.71 5.53
CA PHE A 67 -11.87 10.69 5.54
C PHE A 67 -11.48 11.10 6.97
N SER A 68 -10.31 11.70 7.12
CA SER A 68 -9.86 12.36 8.34
C SER A 68 -10.12 13.86 8.27
N GLN A 69 -10.44 14.45 9.43
CA GLN A 69 -10.52 15.91 9.53
C GLN A 69 -9.14 16.55 9.27
N PRO A 70 -9.10 17.81 8.82
CA PRO A 70 -7.84 18.53 8.66
C PRO A 70 -7.00 18.48 9.94
N HIS A 71 -5.72 18.17 9.79
CA HIS A 71 -4.78 18.01 10.91
C HIS A 71 -3.35 18.34 10.47
N SER A 72 -2.42 18.31 11.40
CA SER A 72 -0.97 18.47 11.14
C SER A 72 -0.20 17.39 11.85
N HIS A 73 0.97 17.08 11.32
CA HIS A 73 1.93 16.18 11.96
C HIS A 73 3.20 16.97 12.31
N PRO A 74 3.64 17.03 13.58
CA PRO A 74 4.96 17.56 13.93
C PRO A 74 6.11 16.76 13.30
N CYS A 75 5.82 15.56 12.81
CA CYS A 75 6.73 14.60 12.21
C CYS A 75 6.77 14.75 10.67
N ALA A 76 7.88 14.30 10.06
CA ALA A 76 7.88 14.03 8.63
C ALA A 76 7.11 12.74 8.35
N VAL A 77 6.21 12.74 7.38
CA VAL A 77 5.37 11.58 7.03
C VAL A 77 5.63 11.13 5.60
N ILE A 78 5.83 9.83 5.42
CA ILE A 78 5.78 9.17 4.12
C ILE A 78 4.60 8.22 4.13
N GLY A 79 3.58 8.52 3.31
CA GLY A 79 2.45 7.62 3.07
C GLY A 79 2.75 6.67 1.92
N TYR A 80 2.42 5.39 2.09
CA TYR A 80 2.48 4.37 1.02
C TYR A 80 1.14 3.67 0.92
N VAL A 81 0.48 3.79 -0.22
CA VAL A 81 -0.84 3.19 -0.44
C VAL A 81 -0.68 1.70 -0.70
N VAL A 82 -1.36 0.89 0.11
CA VAL A 82 -1.33 -0.58 0.05
C VAL A 82 -2.53 -1.13 -0.71
N GLU A 83 -3.70 -0.47 -0.58
CA GLU A 83 -4.95 -0.92 -1.16
C GLU A 83 -5.82 0.28 -1.53
N GLY A 84 -6.55 0.19 -2.64
CA GLY A 84 -7.44 1.24 -3.10
C GLY A 84 -6.71 2.49 -3.60
N ALA A 85 -7.27 3.65 -3.28
CA ALA A 85 -6.69 4.94 -3.63
C ALA A 85 -7.00 6.00 -2.55
N ILE A 86 -6.05 6.86 -2.27
CA ILE A 86 -6.13 7.92 -1.27
C ILE A 86 -6.02 9.28 -1.96
N ARG A 87 -6.95 10.18 -1.67
CA ARG A 87 -6.80 11.62 -1.98
C ARG A 87 -6.06 12.28 -0.82
N SER A 88 -5.03 13.03 -1.15
CA SER A 88 -4.23 13.76 -0.17
C SER A 88 -3.95 15.17 -0.66
N GLN A 89 -3.99 16.14 0.26
CA GLN A 89 -3.62 17.51 0.02
C GLN A 89 -2.97 18.12 1.26
N VAL A 90 -1.76 18.59 1.12
CA VAL A 90 -1.13 19.49 2.10
C VAL A 90 -1.41 20.94 1.71
N LYS A 91 -1.64 21.80 2.68
CA LYS A 91 -1.94 23.23 2.45
C LYS A 91 -0.85 23.89 1.62
N GLY A 92 -1.25 24.52 0.52
CA GLY A 92 -0.33 25.15 -0.44
C GLY A 92 0.09 24.25 -1.60
N GLU A 93 -0.30 22.98 -1.58
CA GLU A 93 -0.07 22.00 -2.65
C GLU A 93 -1.39 21.65 -3.36
N ALA A 94 -1.27 21.07 -4.55
CA ALA A 94 -2.42 20.53 -5.26
C ALA A 94 -2.96 19.27 -4.56
N GLU A 95 -4.27 19.07 -4.60
CA GLU A 95 -4.86 17.78 -4.23
C GLU A 95 -4.46 16.71 -5.25
N MET A 96 -3.97 15.59 -4.77
CA MET A 96 -3.54 14.46 -5.59
C MET A 96 -4.24 13.17 -5.15
N THR A 97 -4.41 12.24 -6.10
CA THR A 97 -4.89 10.89 -5.80
C THR A 97 -3.74 9.90 -6.00
N TYR A 98 -3.45 9.15 -4.96
CA TYR A 98 -2.42 8.12 -4.92
C TYR A 98 -3.06 6.74 -4.88
N LYS A 99 -2.68 5.87 -5.82
CA LYS A 99 -3.16 4.51 -5.94
C LYS A 99 -2.24 3.53 -5.20
N ALA A 100 -2.69 2.29 -5.03
CA ALA A 100 -1.86 1.22 -4.48
C ALA A 100 -0.49 1.14 -5.19
N GLY A 101 0.59 1.13 -4.40
CA GLY A 101 1.97 1.16 -4.86
C GLY A 101 2.56 2.57 -5.05
N GLU A 102 1.77 3.64 -4.84
CA GLU A 102 2.22 5.03 -4.88
C GLU A 102 2.43 5.60 -3.48
N SER A 103 3.17 6.70 -3.39
CA SER A 103 3.54 7.34 -2.12
C SER A 103 3.37 8.84 -2.19
N PHE A 104 3.05 9.43 -1.04
CA PHE A 104 3.02 10.86 -0.81
C PHE A 104 3.91 11.25 0.37
N TYR A 105 4.18 12.53 0.51
CA TYR A 105 5.01 13.09 1.57
C TYR A 105 4.31 14.27 2.22
N GLU A 106 4.41 14.36 3.55
CA GLU A 106 3.98 15.50 4.33
C GLU A 106 5.17 16.03 5.13
N ALA A 107 5.49 17.30 4.91
CA ALA A 107 6.54 17.97 5.68
C ALA A 107 6.10 18.17 7.14
N PRO A 108 7.03 18.17 8.09
CA PRO A 108 6.72 18.49 9.48
C PRO A 108 5.91 19.77 9.61
N ASN A 109 4.86 19.76 10.41
CA ASN A 109 3.93 20.87 10.66
C ASN A 109 3.13 21.34 9.43
N GLY A 110 3.21 20.65 8.30
CA GLY A 110 2.32 20.85 7.18
C GLY A 110 0.87 20.58 7.58
N VAL A 111 -0.07 21.41 7.13
CA VAL A 111 -1.50 21.16 7.37
C VAL A 111 -2.02 20.22 6.31
N HIS A 112 -2.35 18.99 6.68
CA HIS A 112 -2.99 18.00 5.84
C HIS A 112 -4.48 18.35 5.72
N LEU A 113 -4.85 18.99 4.62
CA LEU A 113 -6.23 19.48 4.39
C LEU A 113 -7.16 18.36 3.96
N VAL A 114 -6.66 17.44 3.16
CA VAL A 114 -7.42 16.32 2.61
C VAL A 114 -6.65 15.02 2.88
N SER A 115 -7.27 14.11 3.60
CA SER A 115 -6.85 12.71 3.77
C SER A 115 -8.09 11.85 3.67
N ALA A 116 -8.37 11.28 2.51
CA ALA A 116 -9.65 10.65 2.22
C ALA A 116 -9.52 9.45 1.30
N ASN A 117 -10.42 8.49 1.46
CA ASN A 117 -10.64 7.46 0.44
C ASN A 117 -11.14 8.10 -0.86
N ALA A 118 -10.52 7.76 -1.98
CA ALA A 118 -10.95 8.25 -3.29
C ALA A 118 -12.20 7.54 -3.81
N SER A 119 -12.59 6.40 -3.24
CA SER A 119 -13.75 5.59 -3.62
C SER A 119 -14.90 5.75 -2.65
N ALA A 120 -16.12 5.85 -3.17
CA ALA A 120 -17.35 5.80 -2.39
C ALA A 120 -17.89 4.37 -2.18
N THR A 121 -17.27 3.36 -2.81
CA THR A 121 -17.77 1.96 -2.79
C THR A 121 -16.75 0.95 -2.29
N GLU A 122 -15.46 1.23 -2.45
CA GLU A 122 -14.38 0.31 -2.09
C GLU A 122 -13.55 0.88 -0.94
N PRO A 123 -13.01 0.05 -0.05
CA PRO A 123 -12.11 0.49 1.01
C PRO A 123 -10.74 0.91 0.46
N ALA A 124 -10.01 1.67 1.27
CA ALA A 124 -8.62 2.02 1.00
C ALA A 124 -7.75 1.86 2.25
N LYS A 125 -6.46 1.56 2.03
CA LYS A 125 -5.50 1.39 3.10
C LYS A 125 -4.15 1.95 2.70
N PHE A 126 -3.50 2.65 3.63
CA PHE A 126 -2.13 3.08 3.47
C PHE A 126 -1.35 2.89 4.77
N VAL A 127 -0.04 2.91 4.64
CA VAL A 127 0.89 2.92 5.76
C VAL A 127 1.51 4.30 5.82
N ALA A 128 1.45 4.95 6.98
CA ALA A 128 2.15 6.19 7.27
C ALA A 128 3.41 5.88 8.09
N TYR A 129 4.57 6.07 7.47
CA TYR A 129 5.85 6.01 8.14
C TYR A 129 6.24 7.41 8.60
N MET A 130 6.32 7.61 9.91
CA MET A 130 6.57 8.89 10.52
C MET A 130 7.97 8.91 11.16
N ILE A 131 8.71 9.98 10.92
CA ILE A 131 9.96 10.27 11.60
C ILE A 131 9.73 11.51 12.45
N CYS A 132 9.72 11.31 13.75
CA CYS A 132 9.44 12.33 14.75
C CYS A 132 10.70 12.72 15.50
N ASP A 133 10.78 13.98 15.87
CA ASP A 133 11.75 14.46 16.80
C ASP A 133 11.15 14.42 18.20
N HIS A 134 11.87 13.84 19.17
CA HIS A 134 11.40 13.63 20.54
C HIS A 134 10.06 12.88 20.65
N ASP A 135 9.36 13.04 21.75
CA ASP A 135 8.03 12.47 22.00
C ASP A 135 6.90 13.36 21.47
N ALA A 136 7.07 13.88 20.26
CA ALA A 136 6.03 14.67 19.60
C ALA A 136 4.73 13.87 19.43
N PRO A 137 3.55 14.50 19.58
CA PRO A 137 2.28 13.85 19.24
C PRO A 137 2.25 13.52 17.76
N LEU A 138 1.63 12.38 17.42
CA LEU A 138 1.56 11.92 16.02
C LEU A 138 0.67 12.82 15.15
N SER A 139 -0.33 13.47 15.75
CA SER A 139 -1.24 14.38 15.06
C SER A 139 -1.69 15.48 16.02
N VAL A 140 -1.89 16.67 15.48
CA VAL A 140 -2.41 17.84 16.19
C VAL A 140 -3.45 18.56 15.33
N GLU A 141 -4.36 19.28 15.98
CA GLU A 141 -5.27 20.18 15.26
C GLU A 141 -4.48 21.28 14.55
N PRO A 142 -4.90 21.71 13.36
CA PRO A 142 -4.23 22.79 12.64
C PRO A 142 -4.28 24.07 13.48
N GLN A 143 -3.14 24.70 13.68
CA GLN A 143 -3.12 26.00 14.34
C GLN A 143 -3.90 27.00 13.51
N GLN A 144 -4.99 27.50 14.03
CA GLN A 144 -5.69 28.64 13.44
C GLN A 144 -4.79 29.86 13.61
N ASN A 145 -4.32 30.43 12.51
CA ASN A 145 -3.68 31.75 12.52
C ASN A 145 -4.74 32.76 13.02
N ILE A 146 -4.77 32.99 14.32
CA ILE A 146 -5.48 34.14 14.90
C ILE A 146 -4.76 35.37 14.36
N ARG A 147 -5.22 35.90 13.23
CA ARG A 147 -4.85 37.27 12.84
C ARG A 147 -5.28 38.14 13.99
N SER A 148 -4.32 38.61 14.76
CA SER A 148 -4.53 39.69 15.71
C SER A 148 -5.20 40.84 14.93
N LYS A 149 -6.50 41.06 15.17
CA LYS A 149 -7.16 42.30 14.75
C LYS A 149 -6.33 43.43 15.37
N GLY A 150 -5.56 44.09 14.51
CA GLY A 150 -4.79 45.27 14.91
C GLY A 150 -5.73 46.22 15.65
N ALA A 151 -5.33 46.56 16.85
CA ALA A 151 -5.93 47.65 17.61
C ALA A 151 -5.70 48.91 16.78
N SER A 152 -6.74 49.42 16.14
CA SER A 152 -6.78 50.79 15.63
C SER A 152 -6.93 51.69 16.82
N LYS A 153 -5.86 52.46 17.10
CA LYS A 153 -5.96 53.70 17.92
C LYS A 153 -6.48 54.81 17.06
#